data_acbbc78fa5877578313556001d46299f
#
_entry.id   acbbc78fa5877578313556001d46299f
#
_cell.length_a   1.000
_cell.length_b   1.000
_cell.length_c   1.000
_cell.angle_alpha   90.00
_cell.angle_beta   90.00
_cell.angle_gamma   90.00
#
_symmetry.space_group_name_H-M   'P 1'
#
loop_
_entity.id
_entity.type
_entity.pdbx_description
1 polymer ?
#
loop_
_entity_poly.entity_id
_entity_poly.type
_entity_poly.pdbx_seq_one_letter_code
_entity_poly.pdbx_strand_id
1 'polypeptide(L)'
;MRAVIVYESMYGNTHAVANSVAEGMRDKACDVTVVPVGRAREALATPCDLLVVGGPTHVHTLSRASTRRAAAEAAAKPGSGLMLESGALGPGLREWLHDLPAGNKTLAAAFDTRMDGPTLFTGQASHGIAQRLRRHGYRIAGPLQSFLVSKQNTLDPAETERARTWGAALAFTAGPFRHPTPTA
;
A
#
# COMPACT_ATOMS: atom_id res chain seq x y z
N MET A 1 14.77 -10.24 -7.32
CA MET A 1 14.41 -9.16 -6.39
C MET A 1 13.25 -9.64 -5.52
N ARG A 2 13.36 -9.49 -4.20
CA ARG A 2 12.29 -9.79 -3.25
C ARG A 2 11.57 -8.51 -2.84
N ALA A 3 10.25 -8.48 -3.00
CA ALA A 3 9.43 -7.36 -2.58
C ALA A 3 8.38 -7.80 -1.53
N VAL A 4 8.08 -6.93 -0.59
CA VAL A 4 7.01 -7.13 0.38
C VAL A 4 6.02 -5.98 0.24
N ILE A 5 4.75 -6.31 0.07
CA ILE A 5 3.65 -5.34 0.04
C ILE A 5 2.86 -5.49 1.34
N VAL A 6 2.88 -4.45 2.16
CA VAL A 6 2.11 -4.37 3.40
C VAL A 6 0.93 -3.46 3.19
N TYR A 7 -0.28 -3.94 3.48
CA TYR A 7 -1.48 -3.14 3.31
C TYR A 7 -2.37 -3.12 4.55
N GLU A 8 -3.13 -2.04 4.69
CA GLU A 8 -4.33 -1.95 5.54
C GLU A 8 -5.53 -1.81 4.61
N SER A 9 -6.60 -2.54 4.86
CA SER A 9 -7.83 -2.46 4.08
C SER A 9 -9.05 -2.61 4.98
N MET A 10 -10.10 -1.79 4.74
CA MET A 10 -11.36 -1.87 5.47
C MET A 10 -12.39 -2.71 4.74
N TYR A 11 -12.53 -2.48 3.44
CA TYR A 11 -13.60 -3.05 2.59
C TYR A 11 -13.07 -3.73 1.33
N GLY A 12 -11.79 -4.15 1.31
CA GLY A 12 -11.19 -4.91 0.23
C GLY A 12 -10.52 -4.10 -0.88
N ASN A 13 -10.83 -2.82 -1.09
CA ASN A 13 -10.29 -2.06 -2.22
C ASN A 13 -8.77 -1.89 -2.16
N THR A 14 -8.21 -1.55 -0.99
CA THR A 14 -6.75 -1.41 -0.84
C THR A 14 -6.05 -2.76 -1.02
N HIS A 15 -6.66 -3.84 -0.58
CA HIS A 15 -6.17 -5.21 -0.80
C HIS A 15 -6.16 -5.56 -2.31
N ALA A 16 -7.24 -5.24 -3.03
CA ALA A 16 -7.30 -5.44 -4.48
C ALA A 16 -6.19 -4.68 -5.21
N VAL A 17 -5.96 -3.41 -4.85
CA VAL A 17 -4.84 -2.62 -5.38
C VAL A 17 -3.50 -3.27 -5.05
N ALA A 18 -3.28 -3.72 -3.80
CA ALA A 18 -2.04 -4.39 -3.40
C ALA A 18 -1.76 -5.65 -4.23
N ASN A 19 -2.80 -6.45 -4.53
CA ASN A 19 -2.69 -7.63 -5.39
C ASN A 19 -2.34 -7.24 -6.83
N SER A 20 -2.99 -6.21 -7.40
CA SER A 20 -2.69 -5.75 -8.76
C SER A 20 -1.27 -5.21 -8.91
N VAL A 21 -0.77 -4.48 -7.91
CA VAL A 21 0.64 -4.07 -7.84
C VAL A 21 1.56 -5.29 -7.83
N ALA A 22 1.23 -6.30 -7.02
CA ALA A 22 2.01 -7.54 -6.94
C ALA A 22 2.04 -8.29 -8.28
N GLU A 23 0.91 -8.37 -8.99
CA GLU A 23 0.85 -8.98 -10.33
C GLU A 23 1.79 -8.27 -11.30
N GLY A 24 1.73 -6.94 -11.37
CA GLY A 24 2.63 -6.16 -12.24
C GLY A 24 4.10 -6.36 -11.90
N MET A 25 4.44 -6.54 -10.62
CA MET A 25 5.81 -6.86 -10.20
C MET A 25 6.21 -8.29 -10.56
N ARG A 26 5.31 -9.28 -10.40
CA ARG A 26 5.56 -10.68 -10.77
C ARG A 26 5.75 -10.85 -12.28
N ASP A 27 5.07 -10.07 -13.10
CA ASP A 27 5.29 -10.01 -14.55
C ASP A 27 6.74 -9.60 -14.93
N LYS A 28 7.47 -9.01 -13.99
CA LYS A 28 8.90 -8.66 -14.10
C LYS A 28 9.81 -9.60 -13.29
N ALA A 29 9.37 -10.83 -13.05
CA ALA A 29 10.10 -11.87 -12.34
C ALA A 29 10.53 -11.50 -10.91
N CYS A 30 9.71 -10.68 -10.21
CA CYS A 30 9.93 -10.40 -8.79
C CYS A 30 9.25 -11.46 -7.91
N ASP A 31 9.93 -11.85 -6.84
CA ASP A 31 9.32 -12.60 -5.74
C ASP A 31 8.56 -11.62 -4.84
N VAL A 32 7.22 -11.72 -4.81
CA VAL A 32 6.37 -10.73 -4.14
C VAL A 32 5.48 -11.40 -3.10
N THR A 33 5.63 -10.96 -1.86
CA THR A 33 4.77 -11.32 -0.74
C THR A 33 3.80 -10.17 -0.46
N VAL A 34 2.49 -10.44 -0.43
CA VAL A 34 1.43 -9.48 -0.07
C VAL A 34 0.84 -9.87 1.26
N VAL A 35 0.85 -8.97 2.24
CA VAL A 35 0.35 -9.25 3.59
C VAL A 35 -0.43 -8.07 4.18
N PRO A 36 -1.49 -8.34 4.96
CA PRO A 36 -2.09 -7.30 5.78
C PRO A 36 -1.11 -6.84 6.87
N VAL A 37 -1.28 -5.61 7.33
CA VAL A 37 -0.39 -4.97 8.32
C VAL A 37 -0.20 -5.82 9.60
N GLY A 38 -1.21 -6.58 10.02
CA GLY A 38 -1.10 -7.47 11.18
C GLY A 38 -0.07 -8.60 11.02
N ARG A 39 0.31 -8.94 9.78
CA ARG A 39 1.33 -9.95 9.45
C ARG A 39 2.65 -9.36 8.94
N ALA A 40 2.77 -8.03 8.93
CA ALA A 40 3.94 -7.35 8.38
C ALA A 40 5.24 -7.75 9.08
N ARG A 41 5.22 -7.93 10.41
CA ARG A 41 6.40 -8.32 11.19
C ARG A 41 6.97 -9.67 10.75
N GLU A 42 6.09 -10.64 10.51
CA GLU A 42 6.48 -11.97 10.02
C GLU A 42 7.09 -11.87 8.61
N ALA A 43 6.43 -11.16 7.70
CA ALA A 43 6.88 -11.01 6.32
C ALA A 43 8.23 -10.27 6.20
N LEU A 44 8.53 -9.36 7.12
CA LEU A 44 9.77 -8.58 7.17
C LEU A 44 10.86 -9.20 8.04
N ALA A 45 10.65 -10.39 8.62
CA ALA A 45 11.70 -11.13 9.33
C ALA A 45 12.86 -11.49 8.40
N THR A 46 12.59 -11.66 7.10
CA THR A 46 13.61 -11.78 6.06
C THR A 46 13.75 -10.44 5.32
N PRO A 47 14.97 -9.93 5.10
CA PRO A 47 15.20 -8.68 4.35
C PRO A 47 14.54 -8.70 2.97
N CYS A 48 14.04 -7.55 2.53
CA CYS A 48 13.51 -7.33 1.18
C CYS A 48 14.26 -6.20 0.48
N ASP A 49 14.27 -6.24 -0.85
CA ASP A 49 14.87 -5.20 -1.69
C ASP A 49 13.93 -3.98 -1.82
N LEU A 50 12.62 -4.23 -1.79
CA LEU A 50 11.59 -3.21 -1.91
C LEU A 50 10.44 -3.48 -0.92
N LEU A 51 10.10 -2.45 -0.14
CA LEU A 51 8.92 -2.43 0.72
C LEU A 51 7.86 -1.51 0.12
N VAL A 52 6.71 -2.06 -0.26
CA VAL A 52 5.55 -1.28 -0.71
C VAL A 52 4.53 -1.20 0.42
N VAL A 53 4.04 -0.02 0.73
CA VAL A 53 3.07 0.18 1.81
C VAL A 53 1.84 0.90 1.29
N GLY A 54 0.66 0.32 1.52
CA GLY A 54 -0.60 0.87 1.08
C GLY A 54 -1.70 0.88 2.12
N GLY A 55 -2.51 1.92 2.14
CA GLY A 55 -3.61 2.03 3.08
C GLY A 55 -4.75 2.93 2.60
N PRO A 56 -5.93 2.80 3.21
CA PRO A 56 -7.04 3.68 2.88
C PRO A 56 -6.82 5.07 3.46
N THR A 57 -7.27 6.09 2.75
CA THR A 57 -7.35 7.45 3.29
C THR A 57 -8.60 7.59 4.14
N HIS A 58 -8.41 7.82 5.44
CA HIS A 58 -9.47 8.09 6.41
C HIS A 58 -9.35 9.53 6.91
N VAL A 59 -10.39 10.33 6.68
CA VAL A 59 -10.44 11.72 7.14
C VAL A 59 -9.11 12.43 6.86
N HIS A 60 -8.76 12.53 5.58
CA HIS A 60 -7.55 13.16 5.02
C HIS A 60 -6.21 12.46 5.27
N THR A 61 -6.14 11.40 6.09
CA THR A 61 -4.87 10.80 6.51
C THR A 61 -4.99 9.29 6.73
N LEU A 62 -3.95 8.67 7.31
CA LEU A 62 -3.96 7.28 7.78
C LEU A 62 -5.06 7.04 8.81
N SER A 63 -5.63 5.86 8.80
CA SER A 63 -6.63 5.40 9.76
C SER A 63 -6.16 5.56 11.21
N ARG A 64 -7.11 5.57 12.11
CA ARG A 64 -6.96 5.47 13.57
C ARG A 64 -7.90 4.39 14.08
N ALA A 65 -7.67 3.85 15.26
CA ALA A 65 -8.55 2.86 15.87
C ALA A 65 -10.02 3.35 15.92
N SER A 66 -10.26 4.65 16.18
CA SER A 66 -11.60 5.24 16.17
C SER A 66 -12.23 5.26 14.77
N THR A 67 -11.48 5.63 13.72
CA THR A 67 -12.02 5.65 12.36
C THR A 67 -12.23 4.24 11.80
N ARG A 68 -11.42 3.26 12.20
CA ARG A 68 -11.65 1.84 11.86
C ARG A 68 -12.92 1.30 12.50
N ARG A 69 -13.17 1.63 13.78
CA ARG A 69 -14.45 1.29 14.44
C ARG A 69 -15.65 1.93 13.77
N ALA A 70 -15.59 3.23 13.46
CA ALA A 70 -16.66 3.92 12.74
C ALA A 70 -16.93 3.28 11.36
N ALA A 71 -15.89 2.83 10.65
CA ALA A 71 -16.05 2.09 9.40
C ALA A 71 -16.74 0.74 9.60
N ALA A 72 -16.41 0.00 10.68
CA ALA A 72 -17.09 -1.25 11.01
C ALA A 72 -18.57 -1.03 11.39
N GLU A 73 -18.87 0.01 12.15
CA GLU A 73 -20.24 0.42 12.46
C GLU A 73 -21.02 0.79 11.19
N ALA A 74 -20.37 1.45 10.23
CA ALA A 74 -21.00 1.77 8.94
C ALA A 74 -21.31 0.49 8.14
N ALA A 75 -20.40 -0.49 8.13
CA ALA A 75 -20.62 -1.77 7.46
C ALA A 75 -21.74 -2.60 8.11
N ALA A 76 -21.90 -2.51 9.43
CA ALA A 76 -22.93 -3.23 10.18
C ALA A 76 -24.36 -2.67 9.96
N LYS A 77 -24.53 -1.49 9.36
CA LYS A 77 -25.85 -0.92 9.10
C LYS A 77 -26.59 -1.73 8.04
N PRO A 78 -27.90 -2.05 8.27
CA PRO A 78 -28.71 -2.70 7.25
C PRO A 78 -28.67 -1.94 5.92
N GLY A 79 -28.48 -2.66 4.81
CA GLY A 79 -28.45 -2.06 3.48
C GLY A 79 -27.19 -1.26 3.13
N SER A 80 -26.14 -1.29 3.95
CA SER A 80 -24.90 -0.56 3.68
C SER A 80 -24.19 -1.05 2.42
N GLY A 81 -24.33 -2.32 2.03
CA GLY A 81 -23.58 -2.95 0.95
C GLY A 81 -22.07 -3.08 1.21
N LEU A 82 -21.60 -2.71 2.40
CA LEU A 82 -20.18 -2.76 2.78
C LEU A 82 -19.86 -4.09 3.45
N MET A 83 -18.84 -4.78 2.97
CA MET A 83 -18.27 -5.96 3.63
C MET A 83 -16.95 -5.60 4.30
N LEU A 84 -16.91 -5.78 5.63
CA LEU A 84 -15.68 -5.55 6.39
C LEU A 84 -14.67 -6.68 6.08
N GLU A 85 -13.46 -6.31 5.74
CA GLU A 85 -12.40 -7.29 5.48
C GLU A 85 -11.92 -7.95 6.78
N SER A 86 -11.53 -9.22 6.69
CA SER A 86 -10.96 -9.95 7.82
C SER A 86 -9.71 -9.23 8.34
N GLY A 87 -9.67 -8.96 9.65
CA GLY A 87 -8.56 -8.23 10.27
C GLY A 87 -8.62 -6.70 10.17
N ALA A 88 -9.66 -6.11 9.55
CA ALA A 88 -9.83 -4.65 9.41
C ALA A 88 -9.81 -3.87 10.73
N LEU A 89 -10.22 -4.50 11.83
CA LEU A 89 -10.19 -3.92 13.19
C LEU A 89 -8.88 -4.18 13.95
N GLY A 90 -7.96 -4.92 13.34
CA GLY A 90 -6.64 -5.19 13.90
C GLY A 90 -5.71 -3.96 13.93
N PRO A 91 -4.40 -4.19 14.11
CA PRO A 91 -3.40 -3.13 14.03
C PRO A 91 -3.50 -2.37 12.71
N GLY A 92 -3.39 -1.05 12.75
CA GLY A 92 -3.38 -0.23 11.55
C GLY A 92 -1.97 0.19 11.12
N LEU A 93 -1.88 0.72 9.90
CA LEU A 93 -0.61 1.23 9.37
C LEU A 93 -0.01 2.35 10.22
N ARG A 94 -0.84 3.17 10.87
CA ARG A 94 -0.35 4.27 11.71
C ARG A 94 0.48 3.76 12.87
N GLU A 95 -0.03 2.74 13.56
CA GLU A 95 0.61 2.12 14.70
C GLU A 95 1.85 1.34 14.25
N TRP A 96 1.71 0.51 13.22
CA TRP A 96 2.82 -0.28 12.67
C TRP A 96 3.97 0.58 12.15
N LEU A 97 3.68 1.67 11.42
CA LEU A 97 4.70 2.60 10.91
C LEU A 97 5.39 3.41 12.03
N HIS A 98 4.81 3.49 13.22
CA HIS A 98 5.46 4.09 14.39
C HIS A 98 6.60 3.18 14.89
N ASP A 99 6.38 1.87 14.88
CA ASP A 99 7.28 0.85 15.42
C ASP A 99 8.14 0.17 14.33
N LEU A 100 8.13 0.72 13.12
CA LEU A 100 8.87 0.16 11.98
C LEU A 100 10.39 0.20 12.24
N PRO A 101 11.11 -0.92 12.03
CA PRO A 101 12.57 -0.93 12.14
C PRO A 101 13.24 0.02 11.14
N ALA A 102 14.50 0.37 11.43
CA ALA A 102 15.32 1.16 10.51
C ALA A 102 15.44 0.48 9.14
N GLY A 103 15.17 1.25 8.10
CA GLY A 103 15.13 0.75 6.72
C GLY A 103 16.50 0.58 6.07
N ASN A 104 17.59 1.11 6.67
CA ASN A 104 18.95 0.99 6.17
C ASN A 104 19.11 1.30 4.66
N LYS A 105 18.40 2.34 4.19
CA LYS A 105 18.31 2.76 2.78
C LYS A 105 17.58 1.77 1.85
N THR A 106 16.91 0.75 2.37
CA THR A 106 16.02 -0.11 1.59
C THR A 106 15.04 0.75 0.79
N LEU A 107 14.78 0.37 -0.46
CA LEU A 107 13.80 1.07 -1.27
C LEU A 107 12.39 0.84 -0.74
N ALA A 108 11.56 1.87 -0.80
CA ALA A 108 10.17 1.77 -0.42
C ALA A 108 9.27 2.57 -1.36
N ALA A 109 8.02 2.14 -1.52
CA ALA A 109 7.00 2.85 -2.26
C ALA A 109 5.73 2.97 -1.41
N ALA A 110 4.91 3.97 -1.68
CA ALA A 110 3.69 4.20 -0.93
C ALA A 110 2.50 4.49 -1.86
N PHE A 111 1.36 3.92 -1.51
CA PHE A 111 0.09 4.21 -2.17
C PHE A 111 -1.05 4.36 -1.17
N ASP A 112 -2.13 4.95 -1.62
CA ASP A 112 -3.40 4.92 -0.90
C ASP A 112 -4.58 4.61 -1.83
N THR A 113 -5.69 4.23 -1.21
CA THR A 113 -7.01 4.26 -1.84
C THR A 113 -7.82 5.38 -1.19
N ARG A 114 -8.52 6.15 -1.99
CA ARG A 114 -9.35 7.25 -1.53
C ARG A 114 -10.59 7.44 -2.40
N MET A 115 -11.60 8.07 -1.85
CA MET A 115 -12.77 8.43 -2.65
C MET A 115 -12.38 9.34 -3.80
N ASP A 116 -13.02 9.13 -4.94
CA ASP A 116 -12.89 10.03 -6.09
C ASP A 116 -13.35 11.45 -5.71
N GLY A 117 -12.50 12.42 -6.00
CA GLY A 117 -12.73 13.83 -5.69
C GLY A 117 -11.43 14.61 -5.50
N PRO A 118 -11.52 15.95 -5.40
CA PRO A 118 -10.34 16.79 -5.19
C PRO A 118 -9.58 16.41 -3.91
N THR A 119 -8.26 16.31 -4.00
CA THR A 119 -7.39 15.89 -2.88
C THR A 119 -7.49 16.81 -1.66
N LEU A 120 -7.85 18.08 -1.87
CA LEU A 120 -8.11 19.03 -0.80
C LEU A 120 -9.20 18.53 0.18
N PHE A 121 -10.21 17.81 -0.34
CA PHE A 121 -11.34 17.30 0.45
C PHE A 121 -11.16 15.84 0.84
N THR A 122 -10.49 15.03 0.03
CA THR A 122 -10.32 13.59 0.29
C THR A 122 -9.05 13.27 1.07
N GLY A 123 -8.02 14.12 0.96
CA GLY A 123 -6.69 13.86 1.51
C GLY A 123 -5.92 12.80 0.72
N GLN A 124 -4.73 12.46 1.22
CA GLN A 124 -3.84 11.45 0.64
C GLN A 124 -3.02 10.78 1.75
N ALA A 125 -3.38 9.55 2.12
CA ALA A 125 -2.66 8.80 3.16
C ALA A 125 -1.24 8.41 2.70
N SER A 126 -1.00 8.24 1.40
CA SER A 126 0.31 7.91 0.83
C SER A 126 1.42 8.89 1.23
N HIS A 127 1.11 10.18 1.34
CA HIS A 127 2.07 11.18 1.84
C HIS A 127 2.47 10.91 3.30
N GLY A 128 1.49 10.58 4.14
CA GLY A 128 1.74 10.23 5.55
C GLY A 128 2.52 8.92 5.71
N ILE A 129 2.30 7.96 4.82
CA ILE A 129 3.07 6.71 4.74
C ILE A 129 4.52 7.04 4.36
N ALA A 130 4.72 7.73 3.24
CA ALA A 130 6.06 8.05 2.71
C ALA A 130 6.89 8.89 3.69
N GLN A 131 6.26 9.83 4.41
CA GLN A 131 6.94 10.62 5.44
C GLN A 131 7.48 9.74 6.57
N ARG A 132 6.69 8.75 7.03
CA ARG A 132 7.11 7.82 8.07
C ARG A 132 8.20 6.87 7.59
N LEU A 133 8.07 6.32 6.39
CA LEU A 133 9.10 5.50 5.78
C LEU A 133 10.45 6.24 5.71
N ARG A 134 10.46 7.51 5.26
CA ARG A 134 11.67 8.33 5.23
C ARG A 134 12.27 8.55 6.62
N ARG A 135 11.45 8.78 7.64
CA ARG A 135 11.91 8.94 9.04
C ARG A 135 12.61 7.69 9.58
N HIS A 136 12.19 6.50 9.09
CA HIS A 136 12.83 5.23 9.41
C HIS A 136 14.00 4.87 8.48
N GLY A 137 14.46 5.81 7.63
CA GLY A 137 15.64 5.62 6.77
C GLY A 137 15.38 4.83 5.48
N TYR A 138 14.13 4.63 5.08
CA TYR A 138 13.79 4.08 3.76
C TYR A 138 13.92 5.15 2.67
N ARG A 139 14.30 4.72 1.46
CA ARG A 139 14.37 5.58 0.28
C ARG A 139 13.14 5.38 -0.59
N ILE A 140 12.39 6.43 -0.85
CA ILE A 140 11.17 6.33 -1.68
C ILE A 140 11.55 6.16 -3.15
N ALA A 141 11.08 5.07 -3.74
CA ALA A 141 11.23 4.70 -5.14
C ALA A 141 10.01 5.19 -5.93
N GLY A 142 10.20 6.21 -6.75
CA GLY A 142 9.17 6.73 -7.64
C GLY A 142 8.10 7.59 -6.98
N PRO A 143 7.09 8.01 -7.76
CA PRO A 143 6.00 8.85 -7.29
C PRO A 143 5.03 8.07 -6.39
N LEU A 144 4.45 8.78 -5.41
CA LEU A 144 3.36 8.25 -4.59
C LEU A 144 2.11 8.09 -5.46
N GLN A 145 1.31 7.05 -5.20
CA GLN A 145 0.09 6.80 -5.95
C GLN A 145 -1.14 6.86 -5.06
N SER A 146 -2.23 7.40 -5.63
CA SER A 146 -3.57 7.31 -5.07
C SER A 146 -4.47 6.60 -6.06
N PHE A 147 -5.17 5.56 -5.61
CA PHE A 147 -6.14 4.81 -6.42
C PHE A 147 -7.55 5.20 -6.01
N LEU A 148 -8.39 5.48 -6.99
CA LEU A 148 -9.69 6.07 -6.76
C LEU A 148 -10.76 5.00 -6.55
N VAL A 149 -11.58 5.22 -5.55
CA VAL A 149 -12.73 4.38 -5.21
C VAL A 149 -14.00 5.22 -5.36
N SER A 150 -15.01 4.66 -6.00
CA SER A 150 -16.30 5.33 -6.17
C SER A 150 -17.00 5.57 -4.82
N LYS A 151 -18.04 6.41 -4.82
CA LYS A 151 -18.91 6.61 -3.64
C LYS A 151 -19.62 5.34 -3.21
N GLN A 152 -19.81 4.37 -4.11
CA GLN A 152 -20.37 3.05 -3.83
C GLN A 152 -19.32 2.05 -3.30
N ASN A 153 -18.14 2.54 -2.95
CA ASN A 153 -17.01 1.71 -2.47
C ASN A 153 -16.54 0.67 -3.51
N THR A 154 -16.57 1.00 -4.78
CA THR A 154 -16.12 0.13 -5.88
C THR A 154 -14.83 0.67 -6.49
N LEU A 155 -13.84 -0.20 -6.65
CA LEU A 155 -12.62 0.08 -7.39
C LEU A 155 -12.90 -0.06 -8.89
N ASP A 156 -12.56 0.96 -9.68
CA ASP A 156 -12.70 0.91 -11.13
C ASP A 156 -11.68 -0.08 -11.74
N PRO A 157 -12.05 -0.90 -12.73
CA PRO A 157 -11.11 -1.76 -13.46
C PRO A 157 -9.89 -1.01 -14.02
N ALA A 158 -10.05 0.24 -14.45
CA ALA A 158 -8.94 1.07 -14.92
C ALA A 158 -7.93 1.38 -13.79
N GLU A 159 -8.38 1.51 -12.55
CA GLU A 159 -7.50 1.70 -11.40
C GLU A 159 -6.72 0.42 -11.08
N THR A 160 -7.31 -0.74 -11.28
CA THR A 160 -6.66 -2.05 -11.16
C THR A 160 -5.51 -2.19 -12.16
N GLU A 161 -5.75 -1.86 -13.43
CA GLU A 161 -4.72 -1.90 -14.49
C GLU A 161 -3.63 -0.83 -14.25
N ARG A 162 -4.01 0.34 -13.76
CA ARG A 162 -3.05 1.39 -13.38
C ARG A 162 -2.16 0.92 -12.22
N ALA A 163 -2.72 0.19 -11.26
CA ALA A 163 -1.96 -0.40 -10.15
C ALA A 163 -0.96 -1.46 -10.65
N ARG A 164 -1.37 -2.33 -11.56
CA ARG A 164 -0.50 -3.33 -12.20
C ARG A 164 0.65 -2.67 -12.97
N THR A 165 0.34 -1.66 -13.78
CA THR A 165 1.35 -0.88 -14.51
C THR A 165 2.36 -0.22 -13.56
N TRP A 166 1.89 0.37 -12.46
CA TRP A 166 2.78 0.95 -11.45
C TRP A 166 3.64 -0.11 -10.76
N GLY A 167 3.10 -1.28 -10.47
CA GLY A 167 3.87 -2.42 -9.93
C GLY A 167 5.01 -2.84 -10.86
N ALA A 168 4.75 -2.95 -12.15
CA ALA A 168 5.78 -3.24 -13.15
C ALA A 168 6.88 -2.16 -13.21
N ALA A 169 6.51 -0.89 -13.11
CA ALA A 169 7.46 0.23 -13.05
C ALA A 169 8.33 0.21 -11.78
N LEU A 170 7.74 -0.13 -10.63
CA LEU A 170 8.49 -0.29 -9.37
C LEU A 170 9.51 -1.43 -9.47
N ALA A 171 9.15 -2.55 -10.07
CA ALA A 171 10.05 -3.67 -10.28
C ALA A 171 11.26 -3.27 -11.13
N PHE A 172 11.03 -2.46 -12.18
CA PHE A 172 12.10 -1.91 -13.00
C PHE A 172 13.02 -0.96 -12.22
N THR A 173 12.43 -0.07 -11.42
CA THR A 173 13.20 0.92 -10.64
C THR A 173 14.03 0.29 -9.52
N ALA A 174 13.52 -0.78 -8.90
CA ALA A 174 14.18 -1.45 -7.78
C ALA A 174 15.05 -2.65 -8.21
N GLY A 175 14.96 -3.07 -9.48
CA GLY A 175 15.78 -4.14 -10.03
C GLY A 175 17.27 -3.77 -9.99
N PRO A 176 18.17 -4.77 -9.94
CA PRO A 176 19.59 -4.50 -10.05
C PRO A 176 19.86 -3.85 -11.41
N PHE A 177 20.35 -2.61 -11.39
CA PHE A 177 20.93 -2.00 -12.58
C PHE A 177 22.04 -2.95 -13.06
N ARG A 178 21.80 -3.70 -14.14
CA ARG A 178 22.89 -4.32 -14.89
C ARG A 178 23.66 -3.15 -15.52
N HIS A 179 24.68 -2.67 -14.83
CA HIS A 179 25.70 -1.91 -15.54
C HIS A 179 26.17 -2.80 -16.69
N PRO A 180 26.10 -2.35 -17.95
CA PRO A 180 26.76 -3.07 -19.02
C PRO A 180 28.23 -3.16 -18.63
N THR A 181 28.73 -4.36 -18.47
CA THR A 181 30.17 -4.61 -18.30
C THR A 181 30.86 -3.98 -19.52
N PRO A 182 31.80 -3.04 -19.32
CA PRO A 182 32.59 -2.57 -20.49
C PRO A 182 33.26 -3.79 -21.09
N THR A 183 32.93 -4.12 -22.31
CA THR A 183 33.65 -5.08 -23.12
C THR A 183 35.08 -4.54 -23.31
N ALA A 184 36.05 -5.27 -22.78
CA ALA A 184 37.46 -5.01 -22.96
C ALA A 184 37.87 -5.26 -24.44
#